data_cbe403c8df5a9444b66d97777499f2d3
#
_entry.id   cbe403c8df5a9444b66d97777499f2d3
#
_cell.length_a   1.000
_cell.length_b   1.000
_cell.length_c   1.000
_cell.angle_alpha   90.00
_cell.angle_beta   90.00
_cell.angle_gamma   90.00
#
_symmetry.space_group_name_H-M   'P 1'
#
loop_
_entity.id
_entity.type
_entity.pdbx_description
1 polymer ?
#
loop_
_entity_poly.entity_id
_entity_poly.type
_entity_poly.pdbx_seq_one_letter_code
_entity_poly.pdbx_strand_id
1 'polypeptide(L)'
;MHSLPLKVALTEFIEAASGHLAAEVSAGAEVPFELESQRGRRSPGAASLYCYRALTGEFIAARQSQLERLASYGQAASMLERFEGLDRYLANVNAEPVRGDARARVRAATLALLKEVFEEQTDFELRPERLRAGLERLERSALAGAGQTTLVATLHGLTISSSELALTSGLTITRPEILEDLPEGALVAGEDDTPEHLIVALTTAEDDPREAIARGREILKDLLRALRLFGDGRVTLGALAWARVSGGRWRPLALGAGGRPHGMLIVTTEQEDELRAFCNLVSRRAPYGNELAWALRRFELGCERESAFDALTDHLLALRVLLEPEGPASGLLPGRLAALCATPERRLELAERAIATLALERDVIIGTAKAQSGLKELARDMSDHLRALLRDVICGHLDPNLVALADQLLLDAAHAAPAPEASAAPETVIEQGSVEQLLGDVGQAEEILDVFI
;
A
#
# COMPACT_ATOMS: atom_id res chain seq x y z
N MET A 1 -8.55 -2.87 -41.65
CA MET A 1 -8.51 -1.84 -42.71
C MET A 1 -9.79 -0.97 -42.77
N HIS A 2 -10.44 -0.64 -41.66
CA HIS A 2 -11.72 0.11 -41.66
C HIS A 2 -11.61 1.51 -41.02
N SER A 3 -10.37 1.99 -40.79
CA SER A 3 -10.17 3.21 -39.99
C SER A 3 -10.25 4.53 -40.76
N LEU A 4 -9.96 4.54 -42.06
CA LEU A 4 -9.90 5.79 -42.83
C LEU A 4 -11.26 6.53 -42.93
N PRO A 5 -12.40 5.86 -43.23
CA PRO A 5 -13.69 6.54 -43.25
C PRO A 5 -14.13 7.07 -41.88
N LEU A 6 -13.83 6.34 -40.82
CA LEU A 6 -14.10 6.79 -39.44
C LEU A 6 -13.29 8.04 -39.10
N LYS A 7 -11.98 8.04 -39.40
CA LYS A 7 -11.10 9.20 -39.17
C LYS A 7 -11.61 10.44 -39.90
N VAL A 8 -11.96 10.30 -41.18
CA VAL A 8 -12.46 11.43 -42.00
C VAL A 8 -13.74 11.99 -41.36
N ALA A 9 -14.76 11.11 -41.05
CA ALA A 9 -16.01 11.55 -40.48
C ALA A 9 -15.84 12.21 -39.10
N LEU A 10 -14.95 11.69 -38.26
CA LEU A 10 -14.64 12.30 -36.96
C LEU A 10 -13.89 13.60 -37.08
N THR A 11 -12.97 13.72 -38.02
CA THR A 11 -12.23 14.98 -38.29
C THR A 11 -13.22 16.07 -38.72
N GLU A 12 -14.09 15.80 -39.70
CA GLU A 12 -15.11 16.73 -40.14
C GLU A 12 -16.06 17.18 -39.02
N PHE A 13 -16.43 16.24 -38.15
CA PHE A 13 -17.28 16.55 -37.00
C PHE A 13 -16.54 17.44 -35.97
N ILE A 14 -15.26 17.12 -35.64
CA ILE A 14 -14.48 17.88 -34.68
C ILE A 14 -14.16 19.29 -35.21
N GLU A 15 -13.87 19.44 -36.51
CA GLU A 15 -13.70 20.74 -37.13
C GLU A 15 -14.97 21.60 -37.06
N ALA A 16 -16.12 21.01 -37.35
CA ALA A 16 -17.41 21.70 -37.23
C ALA A 16 -17.73 22.07 -35.78
N ALA A 17 -17.42 21.19 -34.83
CA ALA A 17 -17.60 21.42 -33.39
C ALA A 17 -16.65 22.54 -32.90
N SER A 18 -15.38 22.55 -33.34
CA SER A 18 -14.42 23.61 -33.07
C SER A 18 -14.96 24.97 -33.49
N GLY A 19 -15.40 25.10 -34.76
CA GLY A 19 -15.97 26.35 -35.28
C GLY A 19 -17.19 26.81 -34.52
N HIS A 20 -18.10 25.89 -34.13
CA HIS A 20 -19.30 26.21 -33.36
C HIS A 20 -18.95 26.70 -31.92
N LEU A 21 -18.05 25.99 -31.20
CA LEU A 21 -17.64 26.35 -29.83
C LEU A 21 -16.87 27.66 -29.81
N ALA A 22 -15.96 27.88 -30.77
CA ALA A 22 -15.23 29.13 -30.92
C ALA A 22 -16.14 30.32 -31.20
N ALA A 23 -17.17 30.12 -32.05
CA ALA A 23 -18.15 31.15 -32.35
C ALA A 23 -18.97 31.54 -31.10
N GLU A 24 -19.36 30.57 -30.26
CA GLU A 24 -20.08 30.86 -29.01
C GLU A 24 -19.21 31.65 -28.01
N VAL A 25 -17.94 31.30 -27.87
CA VAL A 25 -17.00 32.06 -27.03
C VAL A 25 -16.83 33.48 -27.57
N SER A 26 -16.69 33.63 -28.89
CA SER A 26 -16.60 34.94 -29.54
C SER A 26 -17.88 35.77 -29.35
N ALA A 27 -19.03 35.12 -29.21
CA ALA A 27 -20.29 35.76 -28.90
C ALA A 27 -20.47 36.09 -27.39
N GLY A 28 -19.49 35.82 -26.57
CA GLY A 28 -19.47 36.16 -25.14
C GLY A 28 -19.81 35.01 -24.20
N ALA A 29 -19.87 33.77 -24.66
CA ALA A 29 -20.01 32.64 -23.77
C ALA A 29 -18.70 32.38 -23.02
N GLU A 30 -18.76 32.33 -21.68
CA GLU A 30 -17.57 32.14 -20.83
C GLU A 30 -17.36 30.66 -20.52
N VAL A 31 -16.09 30.19 -20.65
CA VAL A 31 -15.68 28.86 -20.19
C VAL A 31 -15.51 28.93 -18.67
N PRO A 32 -16.16 28.08 -17.86
CA PRO A 32 -16.01 28.10 -16.42
C PRO A 32 -14.58 27.69 -16.02
N PHE A 33 -14.12 28.19 -14.86
CA PHE A 33 -12.81 27.91 -14.29
C PHE A 33 -12.93 27.36 -12.87
N GLU A 34 -12.05 26.44 -12.51
CA GLU A 34 -11.84 26.00 -11.15
C GLU A 34 -10.54 26.58 -10.61
N LEU A 35 -10.56 26.98 -9.32
CA LEU A 35 -9.36 27.41 -8.61
C LEU A 35 -8.61 26.19 -8.10
N GLU A 36 -7.50 25.87 -8.71
CA GLU A 36 -6.59 24.85 -8.23
C GLU A 36 -5.60 25.47 -7.24
N SER A 37 -5.81 25.21 -5.93
CA SER A 37 -4.84 25.60 -4.92
C SER A 37 -3.65 24.65 -5.02
N GLN A 38 -2.52 25.12 -5.56
CA GLN A 38 -1.27 24.41 -5.40
C GLN A 38 -0.97 24.24 -3.91
N ARG A 39 -1.18 23.04 -3.38
CA ARG A 39 -0.67 22.62 -2.07
C ARG A 39 0.84 22.34 -2.19
N GLY A 40 1.59 23.35 -2.60
CA GLY A 40 3.04 23.34 -2.55
C GLY A 40 3.52 24.11 -1.33
N ARG A 41 4.65 23.71 -0.78
CA ARG A 41 5.40 24.23 0.37
C ARG A 41 5.21 25.73 0.53
N ARG A 42 4.44 26.15 1.53
CA ARG A 42 4.34 27.57 1.91
C ARG A 42 5.65 27.99 2.59
N SER A 43 6.51 28.67 1.87
CA SER A 43 7.48 29.53 2.52
C SER A 43 6.69 30.68 3.19
N PRO A 44 6.93 31.00 4.47
CA PRO A 44 6.27 32.12 5.12
C PRO A 44 6.58 33.40 4.33
N GLY A 45 5.55 34.01 3.70
CA GLY A 45 5.68 35.26 2.94
C GLY A 45 5.58 35.15 1.42
N ALA A 46 5.45 33.95 0.83
CA ALA A 46 5.21 33.81 -0.60
C ALA A 46 3.72 34.07 -0.93
N ALA A 47 3.46 34.88 -1.95
CA ALA A 47 2.12 35.11 -2.48
C ALA A 47 1.54 33.79 -2.99
N SER A 48 0.27 33.51 -2.65
CA SER A 48 -0.42 32.32 -3.16
C SER A 48 -0.58 32.45 -4.68
N LEU A 49 0.11 31.60 -5.44
CA LEU A 49 -0.14 31.44 -6.86
C LEU A 49 -1.46 30.66 -7.01
N TYR A 50 -2.47 31.31 -7.53
CA TYR A 50 -3.73 30.68 -7.92
C TYR A 50 -3.59 30.22 -9.37
N CYS A 51 -3.64 28.90 -9.62
CA CYS A 51 -3.77 28.37 -10.95
C CYS A 51 -5.26 28.23 -11.28
N TYR A 52 -5.67 28.83 -12.38
CA TYR A 52 -7.04 28.70 -12.89
C TYR A 52 -7.04 27.59 -13.94
N ARG A 53 -7.80 26.51 -13.64
CA ARG A 53 -7.99 25.43 -14.59
C ARG A 53 -9.31 25.63 -15.31
N ALA A 54 -9.27 25.68 -16.63
CA ALA A 54 -10.48 25.80 -17.46
C ALA A 54 -11.29 24.49 -17.41
N LEU A 55 -12.57 24.58 -17.07
CA LEU A 55 -13.52 23.46 -17.08
C LEU A 55 -14.12 23.27 -18.48
N THR A 56 -13.25 23.19 -19.50
CA THR A 56 -13.62 23.03 -20.91
C THR A 56 -14.55 21.85 -21.16
N GLY A 57 -14.33 20.75 -20.43
CA GLY A 57 -15.17 19.55 -20.52
C GLY A 57 -16.62 19.78 -20.09
N GLU A 58 -16.89 20.65 -19.12
CA GLU A 58 -18.23 21.02 -18.69
C GLU A 58 -18.90 21.95 -19.70
N PHE A 59 -18.14 22.91 -20.24
CA PHE A 59 -18.60 23.79 -21.30
C PHE A 59 -19.07 23.03 -22.54
N ILE A 60 -18.30 22.02 -22.98
CA ILE A 60 -18.66 21.14 -24.11
C ILE A 60 -19.89 20.29 -23.76
N ALA A 61 -19.94 19.70 -22.57
CA ALA A 61 -21.06 18.86 -22.13
C ALA A 61 -22.40 19.63 -22.10
N ALA A 62 -22.38 20.87 -21.63
CA ALA A 62 -23.56 21.73 -21.62
C ALA A 62 -24.12 22.02 -23.03
N ARG A 63 -23.30 21.90 -24.08
CA ARG A 63 -23.65 22.17 -25.49
C ARG A 63 -23.83 20.92 -26.32
N GLN A 64 -23.83 19.75 -25.71
CA GLN A 64 -23.92 18.48 -26.41
C GLN A 64 -25.10 18.39 -27.37
N SER A 65 -26.29 18.87 -26.97
CA SER A 65 -27.49 18.85 -27.83
C SER A 65 -27.35 19.76 -29.05
N GLN A 66 -26.56 20.79 -29.02
CA GLN A 66 -26.27 21.68 -30.15
C GLN A 66 -25.27 21.02 -31.10
N LEU A 67 -24.24 20.41 -30.54
CA LEU A 67 -23.21 19.68 -31.31
C LEU A 67 -23.81 18.49 -32.06
N GLU A 68 -24.81 17.80 -31.50
CA GLU A 68 -25.54 16.72 -32.17
C GLU A 68 -26.37 17.18 -33.37
N ARG A 69 -26.66 18.47 -33.49
CA ARG A 69 -27.39 19.06 -34.66
C ARG A 69 -26.47 19.47 -35.80
N LEU A 70 -25.14 19.40 -35.60
CA LEU A 70 -24.19 19.69 -36.67
C LEU A 70 -24.38 18.67 -37.82
N ALA A 71 -24.31 19.14 -39.06
CA ALA A 71 -24.51 18.29 -40.23
C ALA A 71 -23.57 17.08 -40.30
N SER A 72 -22.32 17.24 -39.82
CA SER A 72 -21.30 16.20 -39.77
C SER A 72 -21.49 15.17 -38.64
N TYR A 73 -22.34 15.48 -37.61
CA TYR A 73 -22.56 14.56 -36.49
C TYR A 73 -23.15 13.22 -36.90
N GLY A 74 -24.15 13.22 -37.78
CA GLY A 74 -24.86 12.01 -38.20
C GLY A 74 -23.92 10.97 -38.82
N GLN A 75 -23.00 11.41 -39.66
CA GLN A 75 -22.00 10.54 -40.28
C GLN A 75 -21.01 10.02 -39.26
N ALA A 76 -20.43 10.89 -38.39
CA ALA A 76 -19.53 10.51 -37.32
C ALA A 76 -20.17 9.50 -36.36
N ALA A 77 -21.45 9.73 -35.96
CA ALA A 77 -22.21 8.85 -35.10
C ALA A 77 -22.40 7.46 -35.72
N SER A 78 -22.78 7.39 -37.00
CA SER A 78 -22.97 6.11 -37.71
C SER A 78 -21.67 5.31 -37.86
N MET A 79 -20.53 5.98 -38.03
CA MET A 79 -19.23 5.32 -38.11
C MET A 79 -18.77 4.82 -36.71
N LEU A 80 -19.01 5.59 -35.66
CA LEU A 80 -18.74 5.17 -34.28
C LEU A 80 -19.60 3.99 -33.83
N GLU A 81 -20.87 3.97 -34.21
CA GLU A 81 -21.78 2.86 -33.86
C GLU A 81 -21.28 1.51 -34.43
N ARG A 82 -20.66 1.54 -35.61
CA ARG A 82 -20.07 0.35 -36.26
C ARG A 82 -18.65 0.05 -35.86
N PHE A 83 -18.06 0.85 -34.97
CA PHE A 83 -16.69 0.69 -34.56
C PHE A 83 -16.58 -0.36 -33.46
N GLU A 84 -15.98 -1.51 -33.75
CA GLU A 84 -15.87 -2.65 -32.82
C GLU A 84 -15.12 -2.32 -31.51
N GLY A 85 -14.28 -1.27 -31.51
CA GLY A 85 -13.55 -0.80 -30.33
C GLY A 85 -14.29 0.21 -29.45
N LEU A 86 -15.57 0.55 -29.75
CA LEU A 86 -16.29 1.63 -29.08
C LEU A 86 -16.45 1.40 -27.56
N ASP A 87 -16.84 0.21 -27.15
CA ASP A 87 -17.06 -0.11 -25.73
C ASP A 87 -15.74 -0.10 -24.95
N ARG A 88 -14.63 -0.56 -25.56
CA ARG A 88 -13.30 -0.49 -24.98
C ARG A 88 -12.81 0.96 -24.85
N TYR A 89 -13.00 1.76 -25.90
CA TYR A 89 -12.68 3.18 -25.84
C TYR A 89 -13.41 3.87 -24.69
N LEU A 90 -14.73 3.63 -24.56
CA LEU A 90 -15.54 4.19 -23.50
C LEU A 90 -15.08 3.73 -22.10
N ALA A 91 -14.72 2.47 -21.94
CA ALA A 91 -14.17 1.96 -20.69
C ALA A 91 -12.82 2.63 -20.31
N ASN A 92 -12.03 3.02 -21.33
CA ASN A 92 -10.74 3.68 -21.12
C ASN A 92 -10.86 5.18 -20.79
N VAL A 93 -11.89 5.87 -21.33
CA VAL A 93 -12.04 7.33 -21.16
C VAL A 93 -13.04 7.74 -20.08
N ASN A 94 -13.96 6.88 -19.67
CA ASN A 94 -14.96 7.16 -18.65
C ASN A 94 -14.64 6.48 -17.32
N ALA A 95 -14.84 7.20 -16.22
CA ALA A 95 -14.69 6.64 -14.87
C ALA A 95 -15.76 5.58 -14.54
N GLU A 96 -16.96 5.71 -15.12
CA GLU A 96 -18.08 4.80 -14.95
C GLU A 96 -18.52 4.19 -16.29
N PRO A 97 -19.04 2.94 -16.29
CA PRO A 97 -19.56 2.33 -17.52
C PRO A 97 -20.72 3.14 -18.04
N VAL A 98 -20.69 3.42 -19.34
CA VAL A 98 -21.82 4.05 -20.02
C VAL A 98 -22.96 3.04 -20.12
N ARG A 99 -24.02 3.29 -19.34
CA ARG A 99 -25.25 2.50 -19.39
C ARG A 99 -26.17 3.11 -20.45
N GLY A 100 -26.69 2.31 -21.34
CA GLY A 100 -27.65 2.78 -22.36
C GLY A 100 -27.55 2.02 -23.67
N ASP A 101 -28.33 2.49 -24.63
CA ASP A 101 -28.39 1.97 -26.01
C ASP A 101 -27.17 2.42 -26.85
N ALA A 102 -27.11 1.99 -28.10
CA ALA A 102 -26.03 2.35 -29.01
C ALA A 102 -25.88 3.87 -29.15
N ARG A 103 -27.01 4.60 -29.17
CA ARG A 103 -27.00 6.06 -29.27
C ARG A 103 -26.36 6.73 -28.04
N ALA A 104 -26.67 6.25 -26.84
CA ALA A 104 -26.05 6.75 -25.61
C ALA A 104 -24.54 6.52 -25.61
N ARG A 105 -24.06 5.36 -26.08
CA ARG A 105 -22.63 5.03 -26.19
C ARG A 105 -21.93 5.93 -27.21
N VAL A 106 -22.52 6.13 -28.39
CA VAL A 106 -21.97 7.04 -29.39
C VAL A 106 -21.88 8.47 -28.88
N ARG A 107 -22.93 8.94 -28.20
CA ARG A 107 -22.97 10.25 -27.55
C ARG A 107 -21.86 10.42 -26.53
N ALA A 108 -21.63 9.44 -25.69
CA ALA A 108 -20.56 9.46 -24.70
C ALA A 108 -19.17 9.45 -25.37
N ALA A 109 -19.00 8.70 -26.46
CA ALA A 109 -17.74 8.65 -27.18
C ALA A 109 -17.40 9.95 -27.90
N THR A 110 -18.36 10.58 -28.56
CA THR A 110 -18.15 11.89 -29.19
C THR A 110 -17.83 12.96 -28.16
N LEU A 111 -18.51 12.96 -27.02
CA LEU A 111 -18.25 13.90 -25.94
C LEU A 111 -16.86 13.67 -25.33
N ALA A 112 -16.48 12.41 -25.10
CA ALA A 112 -15.16 12.09 -24.58
C ALA A 112 -14.04 12.51 -25.51
N LEU A 113 -14.19 12.27 -26.81
CA LEU A 113 -13.22 12.69 -27.83
C LEU A 113 -13.06 14.22 -27.91
N LEU A 114 -14.18 14.96 -27.89
CA LEU A 114 -14.12 16.43 -27.87
C LEU A 114 -13.46 16.97 -26.59
N LYS A 115 -13.79 16.40 -25.43
CA LYS A 115 -13.14 16.78 -24.14
C LYS A 115 -11.64 16.55 -24.19
N GLU A 116 -11.17 15.51 -24.84
CA GLU A 116 -9.77 15.18 -24.99
C GLU A 116 -9.05 16.14 -25.94
N VAL A 117 -9.65 16.40 -27.13
CA VAL A 117 -9.05 17.27 -28.15
C VAL A 117 -8.93 18.71 -27.66
N PHE A 118 -9.93 19.21 -26.92
CA PHE A 118 -9.97 20.59 -26.43
C PHE A 118 -9.63 20.74 -24.94
N GLU A 119 -8.99 19.76 -24.32
CA GLU A 119 -8.64 19.80 -22.90
C GLU A 119 -7.94 21.09 -22.50
N GLU A 120 -8.46 21.78 -21.48
CA GLU A 120 -7.97 23.05 -20.94
C GLU A 120 -7.89 24.23 -21.93
N GLN A 121 -8.46 24.10 -23.10
CA GLN A 121 -8.54 25.17 -24.08
C GLN A 121 -9.79 26.03 -23.85
N THR A 122 -9.63 27.32 -24.01
CA THR A 122 -10.76 28.28 -23.94
C THR A 122 -11.08 28.91 -25.29
N ASP A 123 -10.18 28.80 -26.26
CA ASP A 123 -10.31 29.33 -27.63
C ASP A 123 -10.95 28.33 -28.59
N PHE A 124 -10.95 27.05 -28.24
CA PHE A 124 -11.39 25.96 -29.11
C PHE A 124 -10.71 25.89 -30.48
N GLU A 125 -9.50 26.44 -30.61
CA GLU A 125 -8.72 26.32 -31.82
C GLU A 125 -8.26 24.87 -32.01
N LEU A 126 -8.55 24.31 -33.18
CA LEU A 126 -8.22 22.92 -33.47
C LEU A 126 -6.69 22.76 -33.69
N ARG A 127 -6.04 22.05 -32.80
CA ARG A 127 -4.62 21.70 -32.87
C ARG A 127 -4.44 20.34 -33.52
N PRO A 128 -3.78 20.25 -34.71
CA PRO A 128 -3.67 18.99 -35.44
C PRO A 128 -3.03 17.85 -34.68
N GLU A 129 -2.07 18.13 -33.81
CA GLU A 129 -1.42 17.13 -32.95
C GLU A 129 -2.36 16.53 -31.93
N ARG A 130 -3.24 17.34 -31.31
CA ARG A 130 -4.24 16.85 -30.35
C ARG A 130 -5.32 16.03 -31.04
N LEU A 131 -5.78 16.47 -32.19
CA LEU A 131 -6.73 15.70 -33.00
C LEU A 131 -6.14 14.34 -33.36
N ARG A 132 -4.89 14.32 -33.85
CA ARG A 132 -4.20 13.08 -34.19
C ARG A 132 -4.08 12.16 -33.00
N ALA A 133 -3.65 12.66 -31.85
CA ALA A 133 -3.51 11.88 -30.62
C ALA A 133 -4.84 11.25 -30.15
N GLY A 134 -5.95 12.02 -30.20
CA GLY A 134 -7.29 11.52 -29.86
C GLY A 134 -7.76 10.41 -30.81
N LEU A 135 -7.59 10.59 -32.13
CA LEU A 135 -7.95 9.58 -33.12
C LEU A 135 -7.08 8.31 -33.03
N GLU A 136 -5.78 8.44 -32.79
CA GLU A 136 -4.87 7.31 -32.57
C GLU A 136 -5.23 6.52 -31.29
N ARG A 137 -5.69 7.20 -30.26
CA ARG A 137 -6.15 6.54 -29.03
C ARG A 137 -7.44 5.75 -29.27
N LEU A 138 -8.39 6.31 -30.02
CA LEU A 138 -9.59 5.60 -30.44
C LEU A 138 -9.25 4.32 -31.21
N GLU A 139 -8.32 4.38 -32.17
CA GLU A 139 -7.88 3.21 -32.95
C GLU A 139 -7.13 2.18 -32.10
N ARG A 140 -6.23 2.62 -31.22
CA ARG A 140 -5.54 1.71 -30.30
C ARG A 140 -6.51 0.91 -29.44
N SER A 141 -7.63 1.51 -29.06
CA SER A 141 -8.68 0.80 -28.30
C SER A 141 -9.29 -0.38 -29.06
N ALA A 142 -9.34 -0.31 -30.40
CA ALA A 142 -9.83 -1.42 -31.21
C ALA A 142 -8.79 -2.53 -31.41
N LEU A 143 -7.50 -2.14 -31.48
CA LEU A 143 -6.41 -3.07 -31.75
C LEU A 143 -5.91 -3.78 -30.48
N ALA A 144 -6.14 -3.18 -29.31
CA ALA A 144 -5.78 -3.80 -28.05
C ALA A 144 -6.60 -5.10 -27.89
N GLY A 145 -5.90 -6.23 -27.91
CA GLY A 145 -6.44 -7.53 -27.48
C GLY A 145 -7.02 -7.43 -26.07
N ALA A 146 -7.57 -8.52 -25.50
CA ALA A 146 -8.18 -8.60 -24.19
C ALA A 146 -7.52 -7.63 -23.20
N GLY A 147 -8.33 -6.82 -22.52
CA GLY A 147 -7.95 -5.58 -21.86
C GLY A 147 -6.70 -5.66 -20.99
N GLN A 148 -5.57 -5.22 -21.54
CA GLN A 148 -4.34 -5.11 -20.76
C GLN A 148 -4.47 -3.92 -19.80
N THR A 149 -4.43 -4.20 -18.51
CA THR A 149 -4.40 -3.19 -17.46
C THR A 149 -3.00 -3.11 -16.87
N THR A 150 -2.42 -1.91 -16.86
CA THR A 150 -1.13 -1.63 -16.24
C THR A 150 -1.35 -0.76 -15.00
N LEU A 151 -0.80 -1.17 -13.87
CA LEU A 151 -0.73 -0.39 -12.64
C LEU A 151 0.73 -0.02 -12.38
N VAL A 152 0.98 1.21 -11.95
CA VAL A 152 2.28 1.63 -11.46
C VAL A 152 2.13 2.32 -10.11
N ALA A 153 3.10 2.10 -9.22
CA ALA A 153 3.17 2.75 -7.91
C ALA A 153 4.62 3.07 -7.57
N THR A 154 4.85 4.16 -6.85
CA THR A 154 6.18 4.46 -6.30
C THR A 154 6.49 3.55 -5.13
N LEU A 155 7.74 3.10 -5.03
CA LEU A 155 8.24 2.25 -3.96
C LEU A 155 9.44 2.92 -3.30
N HIS A 156 9.35 3.14 -2.01
CA HIS A 156 10.36 3.83 -1.20
C HIS A 156 10.99 2.90 -0.18
N GLY A 157 12.25 3.17 0.18
CA GLY A 157 12.97 2.41 1.21
C GLY A 157 13.53 1.07 0.70
N LEU A 158 13.62 0.87 -0.62
CA LEU A 158 14.25 -0.28 -1.26
C LEU A 158 15.29 0.18 -2.26
N THR A 159 16.43 -0.51 -2.29
CA THR A 159 17.43 -0.41 -3.35
C THR A 159 17.72 -1.81 -3.90
N ILE A 160 17.75 -1.95 -5.22
CA ILE A 160 18.11 -3.17 -5.93
C ILE A 160 19.39 -2.91 -6.75
N SER A 161 20.19 -3.93 -6.94
CA SER A 161 21.44 -3.84 -7.71
C SER A 161 21.18 -3.76 -9.20
N SER A 162 20.23 -4.53 -9.71
CA SER A 162 19.83 -4.50 -11.12
C SER A 162 19.00 -3.26 -11.43
N SER A 163 18.89 -2.92 -12.71
CA SER A 163 18.03 -1.83 -13.18
C SER A 163 16.54 -2.20 -13.15
N GLU A 164 16.25 -3.51 -13.25
CA GLU A 164 14.92 -4.09 -13.28
C GLU A 164 14.93 -5.46 -12.64
N LEU A 165 13.95 -5.74 -11.76
CA LEU A 165 13.73 -7.02 -11.10
C LEU A 165 12.32 -7.53 -11.40
N ALA A 166 12.21 -8.48 -12.30
CA ALA A 166 10.96 -9.20 -12.57
C ALA A 166 10.69 -10.20 -11.44
N LEU A 167 9.55 -10.07 -10.75
CA LEU A 167 9.16 -10.92 -9.60
C LEU A 167 8.26 -12.07 -10.01
N THR A 168 7.13 -11.76 -10.65
CA THR A 168 6.16 -12.73 -11.15
C THR A 168 5.74 -12.36 -12.56
N SER A 169 4.87 -13.15 -13.18
CA SER A 169 4.30 -12.79 -14.48
C SER A 169 3.60 -11.45 -14.43
N GLY A 170 4.19 -10.44 -15.06
CA GLY A 170 3.68 -9.10 -15.17
C GLY A 170 3.95 -8.16 -13.99
N LEU A 171 4.60 -8.61 -12.91
CA LEU A 171 4.99 -7.77 -11.76
C LEU A 171 6.50 -7.53 -11.77
N THR A 172 6.90 -6.26 -11.79
CA THR A 172 8.31 -5.84 -11.91
C THR A 172 8.59 -4.68 -10.96
N ILE A 173 9.76 -4.68 -10.33
CA ILE A 173 10.34 -3.51 -9.66
C ILE A 173 11.42 -2.97 -10.57
N THR A 174 11.41 -1.67 -10.85
CA THR A 174 12.34 -1.06 -11.81
C THR A 174 12.66 0.37 -11.44
N ARG A 175 13.73 0.90 -12.02
CA ARG A 175 14.06 2.32 -11.93
C ARG A 175 13.15 3.13 -12.84
N PRO A 176 12.76 4.37 -12.44
CA PRO A 176 11.86 5.21 -13.24
C PRO A 176 12.34 5.41 -14.68
N GLU A 177 13.65 5.51 -14.89
CA GLU A 177 14.27 5.80 -16.19
C GLU A 177 14.10 4.68 -17.24
N ILE A 178 13.75 3.47 -16.78
CA ILE A 178 13.57 2.29 -17.64
C ILE A 178 12.17 2.29 -18.30
N LEU A 179 11.20 2.90 -17.62
CA LEU A 179 9.82 2.88 -18.08
C LEU A 179 9.52 4.11 -18.94
N GLU A 180 9.05 3.86 -20.14
CA GLU A 180 8.53 4.90 -21.02
C GLU A 180 7.10 5.29 -20.59
N ASP A 181 6.74 6.58 -20.71
CA ASP A 181 5.38 7.09 -20.53
C ASP A 181 4.81 6.84 -19.10
N LEU A 182 5.60 7.19 -18.07
CA LEU A 182 5.12 7.22 -16.68
C LEU A 182 4.25 8.46 -16.43
N PRO A 183 3.25 8.38 -15.51
CA PRO A 183 2.52 9.56 -15.08
C PRO A 183 3.46 10.53 -14.34
N GLU A 184 3.32 11.84 -14.57
CA GLU A 184 4.17 12.87 -13.93
C GLU A 184 4.19 12.71 -12.39
N GLY A 185 3.05 12.40 -11.77
CA GLY A 185 2.98 12.19 -10.34
C GLY A 185 3.76 10.97 -9.81
N ALA A 186 4.16 10.03 -10.68
CA ALA A 186 5.04 8.92 -10.30
C ALA A 186 6.54 9.28 -10.41
N LEU A 187 6.85 10.38 -11.10
CA LEU A 187 8.22 10.88 -11.29
C LEU A 187 8.62 11.89 -10.21
N VAL A 188 7.65 12.51 -9.55
CA VAL A 188 7.91 13.49 -8.49
C VAL A 188 8.37 12.73 -7.25
N ALA A 189 9.65 12.90 -6.89
CA ALA A 189 10.15 12.49 -5.57
C ALA A 189 9.30 13.17 -4.49
N GLY A 190 8.94 12.40 -3.45
CA GLY A 190 8.19 12.95 -2.31
C GLY A 190 8.88 14.19 -1.72
N GLU A 191 8.10 15.00 -0.98
CA GLU A 191 8.50 16.34 -0.44
C GLU A 191 9.79 16.37 0.41
N ASP A 192 10.29 15.23 0.83
CA ASP A 192 11.59 15.10 1.49
C ASP A 192 12.62 14.68 0.44
N ASP A 193 13.83 15.24 0.48
CA ASP A 193 15.04 14.86 -0.27
C ASP A 193 15.36 13.35 -0.15
N THR A 194 14.33 12.50 -0.30
CA THR A 194 14.47 11.05 -0.18
C THR A 194 15.16 10.51 -1.42
N PRO A 195 16.15 9.63 -1.21
CA PRO A 195 16.91 9.03 -2.30
C PRO A 195 15.98 8.24 -3.23
N GLU A 196 16.48 8.05 -4.43
CA GLU A 196 15.95 7.29 -5.55
C GLU A 196 14.79 6.35 -5.20
N HIS A 197 13.57 6.72 -5.58
CA HIS A 197 12.43 5.82 -5.49
C HIS A 197 12.44 4.85 -6.67
N LEU A 198 11.95 3.65 -6.43
CA LEU A 198 11.72 2.66 -7.47
C LEU A 198 10.24 2.71 -7.91
N ILE A 199 9.96 2.13 -9.06
CA ILE A 199 8.61 1.93 -9.55
C ILE A 199 8.26 0.45 -9.49
N VAL A 200 7.09 0.14 -8.93
CA VAL A 200 6.45 -1.15 -9.13
C VAL A 200 5.52 -1.03 -10.31
N ALA A 201 5.73 -1.86 -11.32
CA ALA A 201 4.87 -1.98 -12.48
C ALA A 201 4.21 -3.36 -12.50
N LEU A 202 2.89 -3.38 -12.64
CA LEU A 202 2.10 -4.61 -12.77
C LEU A 202 1.27 -4.51 -14.04
N THR A 203 1.40 -5.52 -14.90
CA THR A 203 0.59 -5.66 -16.10
C THR A 203 -0.23 -6.93 -16.04
N THR A 204 -1.56 -6.79 -16.17
CA THR A 204 -2.50 -7.92 -16.19
C THR A 204 -3.32 -7.91 -17.47
N ALA A 205 -3.72 -9.08 -17.93
CA ALA A 205 -4.58 -9.26 -19.10
C ALA A 205 -5.90 -9.89 -18.61
N GLU A 206 -6.80 -9.06 -18.11
CA GLU A 206 -8.13 -9.46 -17.65
C GLU A 206 -9.19 -8.71 -18.47
N ASP A 207 -10.33 -9.36 -18.74
CA ASP A 207 -11.40 -8.82 -19.56
C ASP A 207 -12.13 -7.64 -18.89
N ASP A 208 -12.27 -7.67 -17.55
CA ASP A 208 -12.83 -6.56 -16.78
C ASP A 208 -11.71 -5.70 -16.13
N PRO A 209 -11.52 -4.46 -16.61
CA PRO A 209 -10.54 -3.56 -16.04
C PRO A 209 -10.74 -3.24 -14.55
N ARG A 210 -11.97 -3.35 -14.03
CA ARG A 210 -12.25 -3.08 -12.61
C ARG A 210 -11.75 -4.22 -11.74
N GLU A 211 -11.98 -5.46 -12.17
CA GLU A 211 -11.44 -6.64 -11.49
C GLU A 211 -9.93 -6.66 -11.57
N ALA A 212 -9.35 -6.32 -12.74
CA ALA A 212 -7.91 -6.16 -12.92
C ALA A 212 -7.30 -5.14 -11.95
N ILE A 213 -7.92 -3.96 -11.79
CA ILE A 213 -7.46 -2.92 -10.87
C ILE A 213 -7.61 -3.38 -9.41
N ALA A 214 -8.75 -3.99 -9.03
CA ALA A 214 -8.96 -4.47 -7.68
C ALA A 214 -7.94 -5.55 -7.30
N ARG A 215 -7.72 -6.52 -8.18
CA ARG A 215 -6.72 -7.57 -8.01
C ARG A 215 -5.31 -7.01 -7.99
N GLY A 216 -5.01 -6.06 -8.85
CA GLY A 216 -3.71 -5.39 -8.89
C GLY A 216 -3.38 -4.68 -7.57
N ARG A 217 -4.38 -4.05 -6.91
CA ARG A 217 -4.20 -3.46 -5.58
C ARG A 217 -3.83 -4.51 -4.52
N GLU A 218 -4.45 -5.66 -4.55
CA GLU A 218 -4.11 -6.76 -3.63
C GLU A 218 -2.71 -7.31 -3.91
N ILE A 219 -2.31 -7.46 -5.17
CA ILE A 219 -0.95 -7.86 -5.55
C ILE A 219 0.09 -6.86 -5.04
N LEU A 220 -0.17 -5.55 -5.13
CA LEU A 220 0.72 -4.52 -4.58
C LEU A 220 0.83 -4.59 -3.05
N LYS A 221 -0.25 -4.90 -2.34
CA LYS A 221 -0.24 -5.12 -0.89
C LYS A 221 0.56 -6.38 -0.52
N ASP A 222 0.36 -7.47 -1.24
CA ASP A 222 1.09 -8.71 -1.02
C ASP A 222 2.59 -8.53 -1.29
N LEU A 223 2.97 -7.77 -2.32
CA LEU A 223 4.35 -7.38 -2.55
C LEU A 223 4.92 -6.59 -1.36
N LEU A 224 4.20 -5.58 -0.89
CA LEU A 224 4.65 -4.78 0.26
C LEU A 224 4.84 -5.64 1.50
N ARG A 225 3.91 -6.58 1.76
CA ARG A 225 4.03 -7.59 2.82
C ARG A 225 5.29 -8.43 2.68
N ALA A 226 5.53 -8.96 1.48
CA ALA A 226 6.72 -9.76 1.21
C ALA A 226 8.01 -8.98 1.45
N LEU A 227 8.11 -7.74 0.96
CA LEU A 227 9.28 -6.90 1.17
C LEU A 227 9.53 -6.59 2.65
N ARG A 228 8.49 -6.31 3.44
CA ARG A 228 8.57 -6.05 4.88
C ARG A 228 8.96 -7.30 5.69
N LEU A 229 8.61 -8.49 5.22
CA LEU A 229 9.02 -9.77 5.83
C LEU A 229 10.42 -10.21 5.40
N PHE A 230 10.86 -9.83 4.20
CA PHE A 230 12.16 -10.23 3.66
C PHE A 230 13.34 -9.62 4.42
N GLY A 231 13.24 -8.35 4.77
CA GLY A 231 14.32 -7.66 5.45
C GLY A 231 13.83 -6.58 6.44
N ASP A 232 14.77 -5.96 7.13
CA ASP A 232 14.47 -5.03 8.23
C ASP A 232 14.20 -3.58 7.75
N GLY A 233 14.24 -3.32 6.45
CA GLY A 233 13.89 -2.03 5.87
C GLY A 233 12.37 -1.79 5.95
N ARG A 234 11.98 -0.58 6.37
CA ARG A 234 10.57 -0.18 6.29
C ARG A 234 10.23 0.33 4.90
N VAL A 235 9.97 -0.61 4.02
CA VAL A 235 9.56 -0.34 2.65
C VAL A 235 8.12 0.15 2.63
N THR A 236 7.83 1.16 1.81
CA THR A 236 6.47 1.71 1.67
C THR A 236 6.13 1.95 0.20
N LEU A 237 4.85 1.81 -0.11
CA LEU A 237 4.30 2.30 -1.39
C LEU A 237 3.85 3.75 -1.22
N GLY A 238 3.91 4.52 -2.31
CA GLY A 238 3.32 5.84 -2.36
C GLY A 238 1.82 5.80 -2.08
N ALA A 239 1.26 6.92 -1.62
CA ALA A 239 -0.18 7.03 -1.32
C ALA A 239 -1.07 6.84 -2.56
N LEU A 240 -0.51 7.06 -3.74
CA LEU A 240 -1.18 6.89 -5.04
C LEU A 240 -0.48 5.81 -5.87
N ALA A 241 -1.28 5.05 -6.57
CA ALA A 241 -0.90 4.31 -7.75
C ALA A 241 -1.58 4.93 -8.97
N TRP A 242 -1.18 4.53 -10.15
CA TRP A 242 -1.81 4.93 -11.40
C TRP A 242 -2.16 3.69 -12.19
N ALA A 243 -3.39 3.68 -12.70
CA ALA A 243 -3.88 2.60 -13.56
C ALA A 243 -4.07 3.11 -14.98
N ARG A 244 -3.68 2.28 -15.95
CA ARG A 244 -3.89 2.52 -17.37
C ARG A 244 -4.47 1.26 -18.01
N VAL A 245 -5.58 1.43 -18.73
CA VAL A 245 -6.27 0.34 -19.42
C VAL A 245 -6.00 0.47 -20.91
N SER A 246 -5.52 -0.58 -21.56
CA SER A 246 -5.31 -0.69 -23.02
C SER A 246 -4.58 0.52 -23.63
N GLY A 247 -3.53 1.03 -22.96
CA GLY A 247 -2.77 2.19 -23.42
C GLY A 247 -3.51 3.53 -23.36
N GLY A 248 -4.64 3.61 -22.64
CA GLY A 248 -5.38 4.84 -22.38
C GLY A 248 -4.62 5.83 -21.48
N ARG A 249 -5.33 6.79 -20.89
CA ARG A 249 -4.74 7.74 -19.92
C ARG A 249 -4.47 7.08 -18.58
N TRP A 250 -3.43 7.53 -17.90
CA TRP A 250 -3.19 7.21 -16.51
C TRP A 250 -4.27 7.82 -15.61
N ARG A 251 -4.81 7.02 -14.70
CA ARG A 251 -5.79 7.45 -13.70
C ARG A 251 -5.22 7.22 -12.32
N PRO A 252 -5.23 8.24 -11.44
CA PRO A 252 -4.78 8.07 -10.08
C PRO A 252 -5.72 7.12 -9.32
N LEU A 253 -5.13 6.31 -8.46
CA LEU A 253 -5.78 5.30 -7.63
C LEU A 253 -5.23 5.40 -6.21
N ALA A 254 -6.07 5.69 -5.24
CA ALA A 254 -5.62 5.76 -3.85
C ALA A 254 -5.26 4.36 -3.34
N LEU A 255 -4.04 4.20 -2.85
CA LEU A 255 -3.59 3.00 -2.13
C LEU A 255 -3.80 3.12 -0.61
N GLY A 256 -3.92 4.34 -0.12
CA GLY A 256 -3.95 4.66 1.31
C GLY A 256 -2.58 5.13 1.81
N ALA A 257 -2.52 5.51 3.08
CA ALA A 257 -1.26 5.89 3.70
C ALA A 257 -0.44 4.64 3.98
N GLY A 258 0.72 4.49 3.34
CA GLY A 258 1.65 3.38 3.54
C GLY A 258 2.67 3.59 4.65
N GLY A 259 2.56 4.69 5.41
CA GLY A 259 3.58 5.13 6.36
C GLY A 259 4.76 5.83 5.67
N ARG A 260 5.76 6.22 6.44
CA ARG A 260 7.02 6.77 5.91
C ARG A 260 8.10 5.69 5.86
N PRO A 261 8.97 5.67 4.83
CA PRO A 261 10.09 4.74 4.81
C PRO A 261 11.04 5.04 5.97
N HIS A 262 11.51 4.00 6.64
CA HIS A 262 12.50 4.10 7.72
C HIS A 262 13.63 3.13 7.44
N GLY A 263 14.83 3.67 7.19
CA GLY A 263 15.95 2.87 6.74
C GLY A 263 15.83 2.46 5.28
N MET A 264 16.73 1.63 4.83
CA MET A 264 16.82 1.18 3.44
C MET A 264 17.00 -0.33 3.43
N LEU A 265 16.12 -1.04 2.74
CA LEU A 265 16.33 -2.45 2.40
C LEU A 265 17.23 -2.50 1.15
N ILE A 266 18.44 -3.01 1.31
CA ILE A 266 19.39 -3.16 0.22
C ILE A 266 19.35 -4.63 -0.21
N VAL A 267 18.99 -4.87 -1.48
CA VAL A 267 18.98 -6.21 -2.09
C VAL A 267 20.13 -6.29 -3.07
N THR A 268 21.09 -7.16 -2.76
CA THR A 268 22.24 -7.42 -3.63
C THR A 268 21.84 -8.33 -4.81
N THR A 269 22.68 -8.39 -5.82
CA THR A 269 22.41 -9.25 -7.00
C THR A 269 22.18 -10.71 -6.61
N GLU A 270 22.91 -11.21 -5.63
CA GLU A 270 22.78 -12.60 -5.11
C GLU A 270 21.43 -12.81 -4.40
N GLN A 271 20.90 -11.77 -3.77
CA GLN A 271 19.64 -11.81 -3.03
C GLN A 271 18.40 -11.57 -3.92
N GLU A 272 18.57 -11.08 -5.16
CA GLU A 272 17.44 -10.80 -6.05
C GLU A 272 16.64 -12.06 -6.41
N ASP A 273 17.33 -13.19 -6.63
CA ASP A 273 16.67 -14.47 -6.89
C ASP A 273 15.95 -15.01 -5.65
N GLU A 274 16.55 -14.85 -4.46
CA GLU A 274 15.93 -15.19 -3.19
C GLU A 274 14.68 -14.36 -2.95
N LEU A 275 14.75 -13.03 -3.15
CA LEU A 275 13.60 -12.14 -3.03
C LEU A 275 12.47 -12.53 -3.99
N ARG A 276 12.79 -12.85 -5.25
CA ARG A 276 11.81 -13.33 -6.24
C ARG A 276 11.11 -14.59 -5.76
N ALA A 277 11.87 -15.58 -5.30
CA ALA A 277 11.33 -16.83 -4.78
C ALA A 277 10.45 -16.57 -3.55
N PHE A 278 10.89 -15.71 -2.64
CA PHE A 278 10.15 -15.36 -1.44
C PHE A 278 8.83 -14.61 -1.74
N CYS A 279 8.84 -13.63 -2.64
CA CYS A 279 7.61 -12.95 -3.08
C CYS A 279 6.59 -13.92 -3.67
N ASN A 280 7.04 -14.88 -4.50
CA ASN A 280 6.20 -15.93 -5.03
C ASN A 280 5.63 -16.86 -3.94
N LEU A 281 6.41 -17.14 -2.91
CA LEU A 281 5.98 -17.98 -1.80
C LEU A 281 4.93 -17.27 -0.95
N VAL A 282 5.17 -16.02 -0.56
CA VAL A 282 4.24 -15.20 0.24
C VAL A 282 2.89 -15.06 -0.49
N SER A 283 2.88 -14.76 -1.79
CA SER A 283 1.64 -14.61 -2.56
C SER A 283 0.78 -15.88 -2.61
N ARG A 284 1.39 -17.07 -2.47
CA ARG A 284 0.69 -18.37 -2.49
C ARG A 284 0.27 -18.85 -1.10
N ARG A 285 0.99 -18.46 -0.05
CA ARG A 285 0.86 -19.03 1.30
C ARG A 285 0.35 -18.03 2.32
N ALA A 286 0.07 -16.78 1.93
CA ALA A 286 -0.50 -15.79 2.86
C ALA A 286 -1.81 -16.34 3.46
N PRO A 287 -1.90 -16.46 4.79
CA PRO A 287 -3.05 -17.07 5.44
C PRO A 287 -4.27 -16.16 5.39
N TYR A 288 -5.44 -16.75 5.27
CA TYR A 288 -6.72 -16.05 5.33
C TYR A 288 -7.51 -16.50 6.57
N GLY A 289 -7.93 -15.52 7.40
CA GLY A 289 -8.97 -15.74 8.41
C GLY A 289 -8.59 -16.50 9.67
N ASN A 290 -7.31 -16.51 10.08
CA ASN A 290 -6.84 -17.13 11.33
C ASN A 290 -5.95 -16.18 12.15
N GLU A 291 -5.43 -16.66 13.30
CA GLU A 291 -4.53 -15.90 14.17
C GLU A 291 -3.29 -15.38 13.43
N LEU A 292 -2.72 -16.19 12.53
CA LEU A 292 -1.57 -15.81 11.72
C LEU A 292 -1.90 -14.64 10.77
N ALA A 293 -3.07 -14.64 10.14
CA ALA A 293 -3.52 -13.53 9.29
C ALA A 293 -3.70 -12.24 10.11
N TRP A 294 -4.23 -12.37 11.33
CA TRP A 294 -4.39 -11.23 12.22
C TRP A 294 -3.02 -10.70 12.70
N ALA A 295 -2.10 -11.57 13.07
CA ALA A 295 -0.75 -11.20 13.47
C ALA A 295 0.03 -10.51 12.33
N LEU A 296 -0.07 -11.02 11.10
CA LEU A 296 0.47 -10.37 9.90
C LEU A 296 -0.08 -8.96 9.71
N ARG A 297 -1.40 -8.78 9.84
CA ARG A 297 -2.00 -7.47 9.72
C ARG A 297 -1.51 -6.51 10.82
N ARG A 298 -1.30 -6.98 12.06
CA ARG A 298 -0.71 -6.16 13.13
C ARG A 298 0.74 -5.81 12.85
N PHE A 299 1.52 -6.76 12.36
CA PHE A 299 2.88 -6.51 11.91
C PHE A 299 2.93 -5.41 10.83
N GLU A 300 2.08 -5.49 9.81
CA GLU A 300 1.96 -4.49 8.75
C GLU A 300 1.63 -3.10 9.31
N LEU A 301 0.64 -3.02 10.22
CA LEU A 301 0.26 -1.77 10.89
C LEU A 301 1.44 -1.20 11.71
N GLY A 302 2.18 -2.04 12.42
CA GLY A 302 3.38 -1.62 13.13
C GLY A 302 4.45 -1.05 12.19
N CYS A 303 4.63 -1.66 11.00
CA CYS A 303 5.53 -1.13 9.98
C CYS A 303 5.10 0.24 9.41
N GLU A 304 3.81 0.59 9.48
CA GLU A 304 3.28 1.87 9.01
C GLU A 304 3.39 3.01 10.03
N ARG A 305 3.70 2.68 11.31
CA ARG A 305 3.83 3.69 12.37
C ARG A 305 5.11 4.51 12.19
N GLU A 306 5.02 5.80 12.41
CA GLU A 306 6.18 6.70 12.39
C GLU A 306 7.11 6.49 13.59
N SER A 307 6.54 6.27 14.76
CA SER A 307 7.28 6.05 16.00
C SER A 307 7.48 4.57 16.29
N ALA A 308 8.68 4.19 16.71
CA ALA A 308 8.97 2.83 17.19
C ALA A 308 8.11 2.44 18.41
N PHE A 309 7.71 3.41 19.23
CA PHE A 309 6.84 3.17 20.39
C PHE A 309 5.40 2.87 19.96
N ASP A 310 4.87 3.62 18.98
CA ASP A 310 3.54 3.35 18.45
C ASP A 310 3.50 1.98 17.73
N ALA A 311 4.59 1.62 17.05
CA ALA A 311 4.75 0.31 16.42
C ALA A 311 4.81 -0.83 17.43
N LEU A 312 5.40 -0.59 18.62
CA LEU A 312 5.61 -1.60 19.66
C LEU A 312 4.30 -2.28 20.07
N THR A 313 3.25 -1.51 20.33
CA THR A 313 1.96 -2.05 20.72
C THR A 313 1.37 -2.98 19.64
N ASP A 314 1.46 -2.60 18.37
CA ASP A 314 0.99 -3.44 17.27
C ASP A 314 1.81 -4.73 17.15
N HIS A 315 3.13 -4.67 17.31
CA HIS A 315 4.02 -5.85 17.28
C HIS A 315 3.79 -6.77 18.48
N LEU A 316 3.64 -6.22 19.69
CA LEU A 316 3.34 -7.03 20.89
C LEU A 316 1.96 -7.68 20.84
N LEU A 317 0.96 -6.99 20.28
CA LEU A 317 -0.35 -7.60 20.03
C LEU A 317 -0.24 -8.79 19.06
N ALA A 318 0.57 -8.68 18.01
CA ALA A 318 0.82 -9.80 17.10
C ALA A 318 1.50 -10.98 17.80
N LEU A 319 2.56 -10.70 18.59
CA LEU A 319 3.26 -11.73 19.36
C LEU A 319 2.35 -12.42 20.38
N ARG A 320 1.47 -11.65 21.07
CA ARG A 320 0.51 -12.24 22.03
C ARG A 320 -0.44 -13.22 21.36
N VAL A 321 -1.03 -12.86 20.24
CA VAL A 321 -1.94 -13.77 19.52
C VAL A 321 -1.24 -15.06 19.11
N LEU A 322 0.04 -14.97 18.71
CA LEU A 322 0.81 -16.13 18.27
C LEU A 322 1.34 -16.99 19.44
N LEU A 323 1.68 -16.39 20.58
CA LEU A 323 2.44 -17.03 21.65
C LEU A 323 1.76 -17.02 23.02
N GLU A 324 0.68 -16.25 23.20
CA GLU A 324 0.02 -16.07 24.50
C GLU A 324 -1.52 -16.00 24.34
N PRO A 325 -2.15 -16.99 23.67
CA PRO A 325 -3.59 -16.99 23.43
C PRO A 325 -4.40 -17.07 24.74
N GLU A 326 -3.78 -17.50 25.83
CA GLU A 326 -4.38 -17.55 27.18
C GLU A 326 -4.61 -16.14 27.75
N GLY A 327 -3.99 -15.13 27.16
CA GLY A 327 -4.06 -13.74 27.55
C GLY A 327 -2.87 -13.26 28.39
N PRO A 328 -2.70 -11.91 28.50
CA PRO A 328 -1.50 -11.29 29.10
C PRO A 328 -1.23 -11.65 30.56
N ALA A 329 -2.24 -12.10 31.29
CA ALA A 329 -2.10 -12.54 32.69
C ALA A 329 -1.34 -13.85 32.85
N SER A 330 -1.18 -14.63 31.77
CA SER A 330 -0.41 -15.88 31.80
C SER A 330 1.10 -15.65 32.00
N GLY A 331 1.63 -14.54 31.47
CA GLY A 331 3.05 -14.20 31.51
C GLY A 331 3.94 -15.16 30.69
N LEU A 332 3.38 -15.95 29.76
CA LEU A 332 4.09 -16.99 29.03
C LEU A 332 4.83 -16.45 27.80
N LEU A 333 4.45 -15.29 27.27
CA LEU A 333 5.04 -14.72 26.06
C LEU A 333 6.58 -14.63 26.10
N PRO A 334 7.24 -14.11 27.16
CA PRO A 334 8.71 -14.00 27.16
C PRO A 334 9.42 -15.35 27.05
N GLY A 335 8.94 -16.36 27.79
CA GLY A 335 9.49 -17.71 27.77
C GLY A 335 9.32 -18.39 26.41
N ARG A 336 8.11 -18.35 25.84
CA ARG A 336 7.80 -18.93 24.54
C ARG A 336 8.56 -18.24 23.41
N LEU A 337 8.67 -16.90 23.43
CA LEU A 337 9.46 -16.14 22.45
C LEU A 337 10.92 -16.55 22.52
N ALA A 338 11.47 -16.64 23.72
CA ALA A 338 12.87 -17.05 23.92
C ALA A 338 13.13 -18.49 23.46
N ALA A 339 12.17 -19.39 23.67
CA ALA A 339 12.30 -20.78 23.23
C ALA A 339 12.39 -20.92 21.72
N LEU A 340 11.61 -20.10 20.97
CA LEU A 340 11.57 -20.13 19.51
C LEU A 340 12.67 -19.32 18.83
N CYS A 341 13.09 -18.20 19.42
CA CYS A 341 13.95 -17.21 18.74
C CYS A 341 15.39 -17.20 19.26
N ALA A 342 15.73 -17.95 20.31
CA ALA A 342 17.07 -17.94 20.88
C ALA A 342 17.63 -19.36 21.06
N THR A 343 18.98 -19.46 20.94
CA THR A 343 19.69 -20.68 21.36
C THR A 343 19.55 -20.88 22.87
N PRO A 344 19.67 -22.12 23.37
CA PRO A 344 19.48 -22.41 24.80
C PRO A 344 20.24 -21.50 25.73
N GLU A 345 21.48 -21.11 25.36
CA GLU A 345 22.38 -20.27 26.15
C GLU A 345 21.89 -18.81 26.23
N ARG A 346 21.14 -18.35 25.24
CA ARG A 346 20.67 -16.96 25.16
C ARG A 346 19.19 -16.79 25.50
N ARG A 347 18.48 -17.88 25.85
CA ARG A 347 17.04 -17.82 26.16
C ARG A 347 16.72 -16.90 27.33
N LEU A 348 17.55 -16.95 28.38
CA LEU A 348 17.35 -16.09 29.54
C LEU A 348 17.47 -14.61 29.18
N GLU A 349 18.52 -14.26 28.43
CA GLU A 349 18.76 -12.89 27.97
C GLU A 349 17.57 -12.37 27.15
N LEU A 350 17.07 -13.18 26.20
CA LEU A 350 15.94 -12.76 25.38
C LEU A 350 14.64 -12.67 26.18
N ALA A 351 14.41 -13.56 27.14
CA ALA A 351 13.25 -13.49 28.00
C ALA A 351 13.24 -12.21 28.87
N GLU A 352 14.41 -11.84 29.45
CA GLU A 352 14.56 -10.59 30.21
C GLU A 352 14.31 -9.36 29.33
N ARG A 353 14.81 -9.34 28.10
CA ARG A 353 14.55 -8.25 27.14
C ARG A 353 13.06 -8.17 26.77
N ALA A 354 12.40 -9.30 26.59
CA ALA A 354 10.97 -9.33 26.32
C ALA A 354 10.15 -8.79 27.51
N ILE A 355 10.52 -9.16 28.76
CA ILE A 355 9.90 -8.61 29.98
C ILE A 355 10.10 -7.09 30.05
N ALA A 356 11.31 -6.61 29.80
CA ALA A 356 11.60 -5.16 29.77
C ALA A 356 10.76 -4.44 28.70
N THR A 357 10.53 -5.09 27.56
CA THR A 357 9.70 -4.53 26.46
C THR A 357 8.22 -4.48 26.83
N LEU A 358 7.71 -5.48 27.53
CA LEU A 358 6.32 -5.47 28.04
C LEU A 358 6.12 -4.37 29.10
N ALA A 359 7.13 -4.12 29.95
CA ALA A 359 7.09 -3.00 30.88
C ALA A 359 7.11 -1.65 30.14
N LEU A 360 7.93 -1.53 29.09
CA LEU A 360 7.96 -0.34 28.23
C LEU A 360 6.60 -0.09 27.55
N GLU A 361 5.95 -1.12 27.03
CA GLU A 361 4.60 -0.98 26.44
C GLU A 361 3.63 -0.31 27.41
N ARG A 362 3.65 -0.73 28.67
CA ARG A 362 2.82 -0.12 29.72
C ARG A 362 3.12 1.36 29.86
N ASP A 363 4.41 1.74 29.92
CA ASP A 363 4.81 3.14 30.03
C ASP A 363 4.41 3.97 28.78
N VAL A 364 4.43 3.37 27.59
CA VAL A 364 3.95 3.99 26.35
C VAL A 364 2.45 4.26 26.44
N ILE A 365 1.67 3.25 26.84
CA ILE A 365 0.18 3.36 26.94
C ILE A 365 -0.24 4.45 27.92
N ILE A 366 0.41 4.56 29.08
CA ILE A 366 0.11 5.59 30.09
C ILE A 366 0.79 6.94 29.80
N GLY A 367 1.57 7.07 28.72
CA GLY A 367 2.22 8.32 28.32
C GLY A 367 3.43 8.72 29.17
N THR A 368 4.00 7.80 29.95
CA THR A 368 5.19 8.04 30.81
C THR A 368 6.50 7.65 30.14
N ALA A 369 6.45 6.97 29.01
CA ALA A 369 7.65 6.56 28.28
C ALA A 369 8.46 7.77 27.84
N LYS A 370 9.74 7.83 28.25
CA LYS A 370 10.68 8.86 27.81
C LYS A 370 11.48 8.31 26.63
N ALA A 371 11.65 9.13 25.59
CA ALA A 371 12.43 8.77 24.41
C ALA A 371 13.93 8.59 24.75
N GLN A 372 14.31 7.40 25.18
CA GLN A 372 15.68 6.97 25.39
C GLN A 372 16.13 6.06 24.23
N SER A 373 17.37 6.12 23.82
CA SER A 373 17.90 5.35 22.68
C SER A 373 17.75 3.84 22.86
N GLY A 374 18.05 3.31 24.04
CA GLY A 374 17.95 1.87 24.35
C GLY A 374 16.51 1.32 24.26
N LEU A 375 15.48 2.15 24.50
CA LEU A 375 14.07 1.73 24.39
C LEU A 375 13.65 1.54 22.94
N LYS A 376 14.22 2.33 22.01
CA LYS A 376 13.97 2.14 20.56
C LYS A 376 14.59 0.83 20.06
N GLU A 377 15.71 0.44 20.60
CA GLU A 377 16.37 -0.83 20.29
C GLU A 377 15.51 -2.02 20.73
N LEU A 378 14.97 -1.99 21.97
CA LEU A 378 14.06 -3.01 22.45
C LEU A 378 12.81 -3.15 21.54
N ALA A 379 12.21 -2.02 21.12
CA ALA A 379 11.08 -2.05 20.22
C ALA A 379 11.44 -2.64 18.86
N ARG A 380 12.64 -2.36 18.34
CA ARG A 380 13.14 -2.93 17.08
C ARG A 380 13.37 -4.42 17.20
N ASP A 381 14.00 -4.88 18.27
CA ASP A 381 14.25 -6.30 18.49
C ASP A 381 12.95 -7.12 18.49
N MET A 382 11.89 -6.60 19.11
CA MET A 382 10.59 -7.29 19.08
C MET A 382 10.00 -7.35 17.67
N SER A 383 10.17 -6.30 16.89
CA SER A 383 9.78 -6.29 15.46
C SER A 383 10.55 -7.35 14.67
N ASP A 384 11.85 -7.48 14.93
CA ASP A 384 12.72 -8.41 14.20
C ASP A 384 12.41 -9.87 14.55
N HIS A 385 12.15 -10.18 15.82
CA HIS A 385 11.71 -11.50 16.24
C HIS A 385 10.33 -11.85 15.65
N LEU A 386 9.38 -10.92 15.67
CA LEU A 386 8.08 -11.13 15.06
C LEU A 386 8.19 -11.38 13.55
N ARG A 387 9.02 -10.59 12.85
CA ARG A 387 9.29 -10.77 11.42
C ARG A 387 9.86 -12.16 11.13
N ALA A 388 10.85 -12.59 11.92
CA ALA A 388 11.46 -13.91 11.77
C ALA A 388 10.43 -15.03 11.95
N LEU A 389 9.62 -15.00 13.02
CA LEU A 389 8.57 -15.99 13.27
C LEU A 389 7.55 -16.04 12.13
N LEU A 390 7.03 -14.89 11.72
CA LEU A 390 6.05 -14.83 10.62
C LEU A 390 6.63 -15.35 9.31
N ARG A 391 7.88 -14.99 9.00
CA ARG A 391 8.59 -15.48 7.82
C ARG A 391 8.78 -16.99 7.86
N ASP A 392 9.24 -17.53 8.99
CA ASP A 392 9.55 -18.93 9.10
C ASP A 392 8.30 -19.83 9.08
N VAL A 393 7.17 -19.33 9.64
CA VAL A 393 5.87 -20.01 9.49
C VAL A 393 5.39 -19.99 8.03
N ILE A 394 5.48 -18.86 7.34
CA ILE A 394 5.07 -18.74 5.92
C ILE A 394 5.98 -19.60 5.03
N CYS A 395 7.28 -19.64 5.30
CA CYS A 395 8.22 -20.50 4.59
C CYS A 395 7.99 -22.00 4.88
N GLY A 396 7.30 -22.34 5.97
CA GLY A 396 7.11 -23.73 6.40
C GLY A 396 8.32 -24.30 7.16
N HIS A 397 9.17 -23.42 7.70
CA HIS A 397 10.29 -23.79 8.56
C HIS A 397 9.82 -24.02 10.00
N LEU A 398 8.74 -23.37 10.43
CA LEU A 398 8.09 -23.55 11.72
C LEU A 398 6.67 -24.06 11.55
N ASP A 399 6.24 -24.90 12.48
CA ASP A 399 4.85 -25.30 12.59
C ASP A 399 3.97 -24.08 12.93
N PRO A 400 2.82 -23.89 12.29
CA PRO A 400 1.89 -22.80 12.60
C PRO A 400 1.42 -22.80 14.06
N ASN A 401 1.41 -23.94 14.73
CA ASN A 401 1.10 -24.04 16.17
C ASN A 401 2.34 -23.69 17.00
N LEU A 402 2.70 -22.39 17.01
CA LEU A 402 3.88 -21.89 17.70
C LEU A 402 3.83 -22.11 19.21
N VAL A 403 2.64 -22.12 19.83
CA VAL A 403 2.44 -22.37 21.26
C VAL A 403 2.89 -23.79 21.61
N ALA A 404 2.36 -24.78 20.92
CA ALA A 404 2.73 -26.18 21.19
C ALA A 404 4.23 -26.42 20.95
N LEU A 405 4.78 -25.82 19.87
CA LEU A 405 6.21 -25.94 19.58
C LEU A 405 7.07 -25.30 20.69
N ALA A 406 6.71 -24.09 21.13
CA ALA A 406 7.44 -23.39 22.20
C ALA A 406 7.39 -24.17 23.53
N ASP A 407 6.21 -24.65 23.90
CA ASP A 407 6.03 -25.42 25.14
C ASP A 407 6.82 -26.73 25.11
N GLN A 408 6.87 -27.42 23.96
CA GLN A 408 7.70 -28.60 23.78
C GLN A 408 9.20 -28.30 23.96
N LEU A 409 9.70 -27.19 23.36
CA LEU A 409 11.09 -26.77 23.48
C LEU A 409 11.47 -26.38 24.92
N LEU A 410 10.55 -25.84 25.69
CA LEU A 410 10.74 -25.52 27.11
C LEU A 410 10.78 -26.77 27.98
N LEU A 411 9.90 -27.74 27.71
CA LEU A 411 9.89 -29.03 28.39
C LEU A 411 11.18 -29.82 28.12
N ASP A 412 11.61 -29.89 26.86
CA ASP A 412 12.84 -30.57 26.48
C ASP A 412 14.07 -29.94 27.17
N ALA A 413 14.11 -28.60 27.26
CA ALA A 413 15.17 -27.89 27.98
C ALA A 413 15.16 -28.20 29.49
N ALA A 414 13.98 -28.29 30.10
CA ALA A 414 13.83 -28.62 31.52
C ALA A 414 14.31 -30.05 31.82
N HIS A 415 14.06 -31.00 30.91
CA HIS A 415 14.53 -32.39 31.04
C HIS A 415 16.04 -32.54 30.79
N ALA A 416 16.63 -31.67 29.95
CA ALA A 416 18.08 -31.68 29.67
C ALA A 416 18.92 -30.97 30.72
N ALA A 417 18.29 -30.15 31.58
CA ALA A 417 18.99 -29.51 32.69
C ALA A 417 19.45 -30.57 33.68
N PRO A 418 20.76 -30.60 34.12
CA PRO A 418 21.19 -31.48 35.18
C PRO A 418 20.36 -31.23 36.43
N ALA A 419 19.91 -32.32 37.06
CA ALA A 419 19.19 -32.21 38.34
C ALA A 419 20.02 -31.31 39.28
N PRO A 420 19.35 -30.34 39.96
CA PRO A 420 20.10 -29.50 40.90
C PRO A 420 20.75 -30.45 41.88
N GLU A 421 22.10 -30.40 41.95
CA GLU A 421 22.83 -31.11 43.02
C GLU A 421 22.16 -30.72 44.33
N ALA A 422 21.59 -31.71 44.99
CA ALA A 422 20.97 -31.51 46.29
C ALA A 422 22.07 -30.92 47.23
N SER A 423 22.11 -29.59 47.27
CA SER A 423 22.95 -28.88 48.20
C SER A 423 22.59 -29.40 49.55
N ALA A 424 23.50 -30.13 50.20
CA ALA A 424 23.35 -30.63 51.55
C ALA A 424 22.83 -29.48 52.40
N ALA A 425 21.59 -29.63 52.85
CA ALA A 425 20.99 -28.65 53.76
C ALA A 425 21.98 -28.45 54.94
N PRO A 426 22.37 -27.21 55.29
CA PRO A 426 23.09 -27.00 56.49
C PRO A 426 22.16 -27.49 57.63
N GLU A 427 22.64 -28.45 58.43
CA GLU A 427 22.00 -28.83 59.70
C GLU A 427 21.88 -27.57 60.54
N THR A 428 20.77 -26.89 60.48
CA THR A 428 20.45 -25.81 61.41
C THR A 428 20.09 -26.45 62.72
N VAL A 429 21.05 -26.41 63.64
CA VAL A 429 20.81 -26.61 65.07
C VAL A 429 19.76 -25.57 65.48
N ILE A 430 18.56 -26.03 65.73
CA ILE A 430 17.48 -25.19 66.25
C ILE A 430 17.77 -24.98 67.73
N GLU A 431 18.42 -23.87 68.08
CA GLU A 431 18.36 -23.34 69.41
C GLU A 431 16.92 -22.88 69.69
N GLN A 432 16.25 -23.56 70.68
CA GLN A 432 14.97 -23.18 71.22
C GLN A 432 15.09 -21.82 71.93
N GLY A 433 14.78 -20.72 71.18
CA GLY A 433 14.71 -19.37 71.71
C GLY A 433 13.48 -18.64 71.16
N SER A 434 12.47 -18.61 72.01
CA SER A 434 11.35 -17.62 72.06
C SER A 434 10.56 -17.32 70.79
N VAL A 435 9.44 -18.04 70.69
CA VAL A 435 8.34 -17.79 69.75
C VAL A 435 7.47 -16.58 70.15
N GLU A 436 7.78 -15.84 71.19
CA GLU A 436 6.93 -14.74 71.71
C GLU A 436 7.20 -13.33 71.12
N GLN A 437 8.19 -13.14 70.21
CA GLN A 437 8.51 -11.82 69.71
C GLN A 437 8.05 -11.54 68.24
N LEU A 438 7.38 -12.50 67.60
CA LEU A 438 6.93 -12.36 66.18
C LEU A 438 5.41 -12.17 66.00
N LEU A 439 4.65 -12.05 67.11
CA LEU A 439 3.17 -11.84 67.04
C LEU A 439 2.74 -10.40 67.34
N GLY A 440 3.68 -9.44 67.41
CA GLY A 440 3.39 -8.04 67.77
C GLY A 440 3.03 -7.09 66.59
N ASP A 441 3.20 -7.47 65.33
CA ASP A 441 3.14 -6.53 64.20
C ASP A 441 2.06 -6.86 63.14
N VAL A 442 1.05 -7.67 63.42
CA VAL A 442 -0.07 -8.01 62.49
C VAL A 442 -1.34 -7.18 62.73
N GLY A 443 -1.28 -6.17 63.60
CA GLY A 443 -2.47 -5.38 64.04
C GLY A 443 -2.77 -4.08 63.23
N GLN A 444 -2.15 -3.81 62.10
CA GLN A 444 -2.40 -2.54 61.37
C GLN A 444 -2.68 -2.69 59.87
N ALA A 445 -3.15 -3.83 59.40
CA ALA A 445 -3.45 -4.04 57.94
C ALA A 445 -4.96 -4.15 57.63
N GLU A 446 -5.88 -3.80 58.53
CA GLU A 446 -7.32 -3.92 58.29
C GLU A 446 -8.05 -2.59 58.00
N GLU A 447 -7.34 -1.48 57.77
CA GLU A 447 -8.01 -0.16 57.60
C GLU A 447 -7.86 0.46 56.18
N ILE A 448 -7.56 -0.30 55.14
CA ILE A 448 -7.47 0.23 53.73
C ILE A 448 -8.40 -0.54 52.76
N LEU A 449 -9.51 -1.08 53.19
CA LEU A 449 -10.43 -1.76 52.25
C LEU A 449 -11.82 -1.11 52.13
N ASP A 450 -12.01 0.13 52.54
CA ASP A 450 -13.33 0.81 52.51
C ASP A 450 -13.39 2.10 51.66
N VAL A 451 -12.56 2.29 50.62
CA VAL A 451 -12.61 3.47 49.75
C VAL A 451 -12.81 3.14 48.27
N PHE A 452 -13.21 1.95 47.87
CA PHE A 452 -13.66 1.69 46.50
C PHE A 452 -14.82 0.66 46.45
N ILE A 453 -16.02 1.14 46.76
CA ILE A 453 -17.29 0.64 46.20
C ILE A 453 -17.96 1.85 45.51
#